data_b3abed081ee0b5221fb47a729477bd66
#
_entry.id   b3abed081ee0b5221fb47a729477bd66
#
_cell.length_a   1.000
_cell.length_b   1.000
_cell.length_c   1.000
_cell.angle_alpha   90.00
_cell.angle_beta   90.00
_cell.angle_gamma   90.00
#
_symmetry.space_group_name_H-M   'P 1'
#
loop_
_entity.id
_entity.type
_entity.pdbx_description
1 polymer ?
#
loop_
_entity_poly.entity_id
_entity_poly.type
_entity_poly.pdbx_seq_one_letter_code
_entity_poly.pdbx_strand_id
1 'polypeptide(L)'
;MKQEILKNLPKIELHCHLDGSLSRPFIEKRLGRTVRPEELSVSENCTSLNEYLEKFDLPGRCIMDEDGLSGAAYDLLSQMNEENVCYAEIRFAPLLSETKKMDSRKVIEAVIRGMEQGKKDFGIEYGVIVCAMRHHSAEDNMRMIKTAREYLGSGVCAADLAGAEALYPMSEFMDIFTETKKMGMPFTLHAGECGNPQNIIDSINVGAGRIGHGIAMRGNQEIQKLAKKAGVGIEMCPISNLQTKSVNSMAEYPMREFLDAGLKVSVNTDNRTVSNTSLTKELEFVQNNYGIRDEEIFRMMKNAIDTAFTDDSIKEKICKMLK
;
A
#
# COMPACT_ATOMS: atom_id res chain seq x y z
N MET A 1 4.20 21.41 10.50
CA MET A 1 5.65 21.46 10.05
C MET A 1 5.79 22.27 8.77
N LYS A 2 6.96 22.88 8.49
CA LYS A 2 7.20 23.43 7.15
C LYS A 2 7.44 22.29 6.16
N GLN A 3 7.08 22.47 4.89
CA GLN A 3 7.22 21.44 3.84
C GLN A 3 8.64 20.86 3.72
N GLU A 4 9.65 21.72 3.83
CA GLU A 4 11.05 21.29 3.81
C GLU A 4 11.43 20.35 4.98
N ILE A 5 10.85 20.59 6.18
CA ILE A 5 11.04 19.71 7.33
C ILE A 5 10.34 18.36 7.07
N LEU A 6 9.11 18.39 6.56
CA LEU A 6 8.37 17.17 6.19
C LEU A 6 9.13 16.35 5.14
N LYS A 7 9.73 17.02 4.14
CA LYS A 7 10.50 16.33 3.10
C LYS A 7 11.71 15.59 3.68
N ASN A 8 12.41 16.22 4.62
CA ASN A 8 13.63 15.66 5.22
C ASN A 8 13.37 14.72 6.40
N LEU A 9 12.14 14.64 6.89
CA LEU A 9 11.78 13.73 7.96
C LEU A 9 11.89 12.27 7.47
N PRO A 10 12.53 11.35 8.23
CA PRO A 10 12.49 9.94 7.90
C PRO A 10 11.05 9.42 7.86
N LYS A 11 10.66 8.76 6.79
CA LYS A 11 9.27 8.31 6.55
C LYS A 11 9.18 6.81 6.38
N ILE A 12 8.00 6.29 6.67
CA ILE A 12 7.65 4.88 6.54
C ILE A 12 6.41 4.77 5.65
N GLU A 13 6.51 3.99 4.59
CA GLU A 13 5.43 3.70 3.66
C GLU A 13 4.98 2.25 3.82
N LEU A 14 3.71 2.00 4.11
CA LEU A 14 3.18 0.65 4.31
C LEU A 14 2.11 0.26 3.28
N HIS A 15 1.65 1.22 2.44
CA HIS A 15 0.62 0.99 1.46
C HIS A 15 0.91 1.73 0.16
N CYS A 16 1.72 1.11 -0.69
CA CYS A 16 2.08 1.66 -1.98
C CYS A 16 2.09 0.55 -3.04
N HIS A 17 1.23 0.68 -4.05
CA HIS A 17 1.16 -0.24 -5.18
C HIS A 17 2.24 0.06 -6.21
N LEU A 18 2.99 -0.97 -6.60
CA LEU A 18 4.06 -0.86 -7.59
C LEU A 18 3.52 -0.38 -8.95
N ASP A 19 2.46 -1.03 -9.43
CA ASP A 19 1.83 -0.78 -10.72
C ASP A 19 1.15 0.60 -10.84
N GLY A 20 0.75 1.20 -9.69
CA GLY A 20 0.21 2.56 -9.62
C GLY A 20 1.27 3.66 -9.35
N SER A 21 2.56 3.29 -9.26
CA SER A 21 3.59 4.19 -8.71
C SER A 21 4.86 4.31 -9.56
N LEU A 22 4.85 3.81 -10.80
CA LEU A 22 5.97 3.94 -11.72
C LEU A 22 6.18 5.40 -12.12
N SER A 23 7.43 5.88 -12.10
CA SER A 23 7.71 7.23 -12.54
C SER A 23 7.44 7.43 -14.03
N ARG A 24 7.05 8.66 -14.42
CA ARG A 24 6.86 9.00 -15.84
C ARG A 24 8.11 8.75 -16.66
N PRO A 25 9.34 9.11 -16.24
CA PRO A 25 10.57 8.80 -16.98
C PRO A 25 10.78 7.29 -17.20
N PHE A 26 10.49 6.47 -16.20
CA PHE A 26 10.56 5.01 -16.34
C PHE A 26 9.56 4.51 -17.39
N ILE A 27 8.31 4.95 -17.33
CA ILE A 27 7.26 4.57 -18.30
C ILE A 27 7.64 5.02 -19.71
N GLU A 28 8.09 6.25 -19.90
CA GLU A 28 8.54 6.78 -21.20
C GLU A 28 9.67 5.96 -21.79
N LYS A 29 10.66 5.58 -20.96
CA LYS A 29 11.77 4.72 -21.36
C LYS A 29 11.29 3.33 -21.79
N ARG A 30 10.36 2.72 -21.05
CA ARG A 30 9.81 1.39 -21.37
C ARG A 30 8.95 1.40 -22.64
N LEU A 31 8.17 2.44 -22.86
CA LEU A 31 7.27 2.57 -24.00
C LEU A 31 7.96 3.14 -25.25
N GLY A 32 9.17 3.72 -25.12
CA GLY A 32 9.89 4.35 -26.22
C GLY A 32 9.21 5.60 -26.77
N ARG A 33 8.36 6.27 -25.98
CA ARG A 33 7.66 7.51 -26.35
C ARG A 33 7.44 8.44 -25.15
N THR A 34 7.24 9.70 -25.42
CA THR A 34 6.77 10.65 -24.40
C THR A 34 5.35 10.35 -23.97
N VAL A 35 5.06 10.51 -22.68
CA VAL A 35 3.76 10.29 -22.06
C VAL A 35 3.31 11.58 -21.39
N ARG A 36 2.08 12.01 -21.66
CA ARG A 36 1.51 13.19 -21.02
C ARG A 36 1.07 12.86 -19.59
N PRO A 37 1.14 13.82 -18.65
CA PRO A 37 0.71 13.59 -17.26
C PRO A 37 -0.70 13.02 -17.14
N GLU A 38 -1.63 13.48 -17.97
CA GLU A 38 -3.04 13.08 -17.95
C GLU A 38 -3.27 11.62 -18.41
N GLU A 39 -2.28 11.02 -19.09
CA GLU A 39 -2.33 9.60 -19.43
C GLU A 39 -2.02 8.70 -18.21
N LEU A 40 -1.34 9.23 -17.20
CA LEU A 40 -0.87 8.49 -16.02
C LEU A 40 -1.61 8.81 -14.74
N SER A 41 -2.01 10.07 -14.57
CA SER A 41 -2.60 10.55 -13.32
C SER A 41 -4.05 10.97 -13.53
N VAL A 42 -4.86 10.77 -12.50
CA VAL A 42 -6.21 11.34 -12.47
C VAL A 42 -6.15 12.84 -12.16
N SER A 43 -7.16 13.57 -12.62
CA SER A 43 -7.33 14.97 -12.25
C SER A 43 -7.86 15.10 -10.82
N GLU A 44 -7.75 16.30 -10.24
CA GLU A 44 -8.39 16.64 -8.95
C GLU A 44 -9.92 16.46 -9.01
N ASN A 45 -10.49 16.50 -10.22
CA ASN A 45 -11.92 16.33 -10.48
C ASN A 45 -12.28 14.90 -10.92
N CYS A 46 -11.48 13.89 -10.58
CA CYS A 46 -11.80 12.50 -10.84
C CYS A 46 -13.20 12.18 -10.31
N THR A 47 -14.05 11.61 -11.17
CA THR A 47 -15.49 11.44 -10.88
C THR A 47 -15.87 10.00 -10.58
N SER A 48 -14.99 9.04 -10.89
CA SER A 48 -15.31 7.62 -10.73
C SER A 48 -14.08 6.75 -10.51
N LEU A 49 -14.29 5.62 -9.87
CA LEU A 49 -13.27 4.57 -9.74
C LEU A 49 -12.83 4.05 -11.13
N ASN A 50 -13.71 4.00 -12.13
CA ASN A 50 -13.33 3.54 -13.47
C ASN A 50 -12.29 4.47 -14.11
N GLU A 51 -12.49 5.79 -14.03
CA GLU A 51 -11.50 6.78 -14.49
C GLU A 51 -10.15 6.61 -13.79
N TYR A 52 -10.17 6.29 -12.50
CA TYR A 52 -8.97 6.01 -11.72
C TYR A 52 -8.26 4.73 -12.22
N LEU A 53 -9.00 3.65 -12.43
CA LEU A 53 -8.46 2.35 -12.86
C LEU A 53 -7.89 2.37 -14.29
N GLU A 54 -8.41 3.21 -15.21
CA GLU A 54 -7.87 3.36 -16.57
C GLU A 54 -6.40 3.81 -16.57
N LYS A 55 -5.94 4.48 -15.50
CA LYS A 55 -4.56 4.96 -15.40
C LYS A 55 -3.52 3.86 -15.18
N PHE A 56 -3.95 2.65 -14.84
CA PHE A 56 -3.08 1.49 -14.69
C PHE A 56 -2.69 0.82 -16.02
N ASP A 57 -3.37 1.12 -17.13
CA ASP A 57 -3.12 0.48 -18.42
C ASP A 57 -1.68 0.67 -18.93
N LEU A 58 -1.16 1.90 -18.90
CA LEU A 58 0.19 2.17 -19.37
C LEU A 58 1.27 1.63 -18.42
N PRO A 59 1.19 1.85 -17.10
CA PRO A 59 2.08 1.22 -16.14
C PRO A 59 2.09 -0.31 -16.26
N GLY A 60 0.93 -0.95 -16.37
CA GLY A 60 0.80 -2.39 -16.52
C GLY A 60 1.59 -2.96 -17.70
N ARG A 61 1.60 -2.26 -18.84
CA ARG A 61 2.40 -2.68 -20.02
C ARG A 61 3.92 -2.62 -19.77
N CYS A 62 4.36 -1.82 -18.81
CA CYS A 62 5.79 -1.65 -18.52
C CYS A 62 6.37 -2.77 -17.64
N ILE A 63 5.53 -3.59 -17.01
CA ILE A 63 5.90 -4.62 -16.02
C ILE A 63 5.52 -6.04 -16.47
N MET A 64 5.50 -6.30 -17.78
CA MET A 64 5.15 -7.60 -18.36
C MET A 64 6.36 -8.49 -18.64
N ASP A 65 7.54 -8.11 -18.19
CA ASP A 65 8.78 -8.89 -18.24
C ASP A 65 9.67 -8.65 -17.01
N GLU A 66 10.66 -9.48 -16.81
CA GLU A 66 11.54 -9.43 -15.62
C GLU A 66 12.29 -8.09 -15.49
N ASP A 67 12.76 -7.52 -16.61
CA ASP A 67 13.47 -6.23 -16.61
C ASP A 67 12.53 -5.08 -16.25
N GLY A 68 11.29 -5.14 -16.73
CA GLY A 68 10.24 -4.18 -16.39
C GLY A 68 9.92 -4.21 -14.90
N LEU A 69 9.69 -5.40 -14.34
CA LEU A 69 9.40 -5.57 -12.92
C LEU A 69 10.55 -5.13 -12.02
N SER A 70 11.77 -5.59 -12.32
CA SER A 70 12.96 -5.22 -11.57
C SER A 70 13.26 -3.72 -11.67
N GLY A 71 13.15 -3.16 -12.88
CA GLY A 71 13.34 -1.73 -13.09
C GLY A 71 12.28 -0.87 -12.40
N ALA A 72 11.01 -1.29 -12.40
CA ALA A 72 9.91 -0.61 -11.71
C ALA A 72 10.13 -0.57 -10.18
N ALA A 73 10.53 -1.69 -9.59
CA ALA A 73 10.83 -1.78 -8.17
C ALA A 73 12.00 -0.87 -7.76
N TYR A 74 13.06 -0.84 -8.56
CA TYR A 74 14.19 0.06 -8.36
C TYR A 74 13.80 1.53 -8.51
N ASP A 75 13.04 1.87 -9.58
CA ASP A 75 12.54 3.22 -9.86
C ASP A 75 11.69 3.75 -8.69
N LEU A 76 10.82 2.92 -8.13
CA LEU A 76 9.97 3.30 -7.00
C LEU A 76 10.81 3.63 -5.75
N LEU A 77 11.82 2.83 -5.42
CA LEU A 77 12.71 3.16 -4.30
C LEU A 77 13.55 4.42 -4.56
N SER A 78 13.94 4.68 -5.81
CA SER A 78 14.59 5.93 -6.19
C SER A 78 13.72 7.16 -5.91
N GLN A 79 12.43 7.11 -6.30
CA GLN A 79 11.47 8.16 -5.97
C GLN A 79 11.30 8.35 -4.46
N MET A 80 11.25 7.26 -3.68
CA MET A 80 11.10 7.31 -2.24
C MET A 80 12.34 7.88 -1.54
N ASN A 81 13.52 7.65 -2.09
CA ASN A 81 14.77 8.25 -1.60
C ASN A 81 14.77 9.78 -1.72
N GLU A 82 14.16 10.36 -2.75
CA GLU A 82 14.09 11.81 -2.96
C GLU A 82 13.32 12.54 -1.83
N GLU A 83 12.51 11.83 -1.07
CA GLU A 83 11.72 12.36 0.04
C GLU A 83 12.04 11.71 1.40
N ASN A 84 13.20 11.06 1.50
CA ASN A 84 13.72 10.47 2.74
C ASN A 84 12.80 9.39 3.36
N VAL A 85 12.22 8.52 2.53
CA VAL A 85 11.60 7.28 3.01
C VAL A 85 12.72 6.33 3.45
N CYS A 86 12.65 5.79 4.65
CA CYS A 86 13.69 4.91 5.21
C CYS A 86 13.24 3.43 5.29
N TYR A 87 11.94 3.19 5.21
CA TYR A 87 11.34 1.86 5.15
C TYR A 87 10.09 1.88 4.28
N ALA A 88 9.93 0.87 3.42
CA ALA A 88 8.76 0.75 2.56
C ALA A 88 8.29 -0.70 2.42
N GLU A 89 6.98 -0.93 2.51
CA GLU A 89 6.32 -2.17 2.11
C GLU A 89 5.57 -1.94 0.80
N ILE A 90 6.13 -2.47 -0.29
CA ILE A 90 5.59 -2.28 -1.64
C ILE A 90 4.73 -3.47 -2.01
N ARG A 91 3.51 -3.19 -2.45
CA ARG A 91 2.55 -4.21 -2.84
C ARG A 91 2.31 -4.26 -4.34
N PHE A 92 2.04 -5.45 -4.85
CA PHE A 92 1.68 -5.67 -6.25
C PHE A 92 0.98 -7.03 -6.41
N ALA A 93 0.28 -7.23 -7.53
CA ALA A 93 -0.42 -8.47 -7.85
C ALA A 93 0.39 -9.32 -8.84
N PRO A 94 1.14 -10.35 -8.40
CA PRO A 94 1.99 -11.16 -9.29
C PRO A 94 1.21 -11.78 -10.45
N LEU A 95 -0.04 -12.23 -10.23
CA LEU A 95 -0.87 -12.85 -11.27
C LEU A 95 -1.16 -11.94 -12.45
N LEU A 96 -1.14 -10.61 -12.28
CA LEU A 96 -1.36 -9.65 -13.37
C LEU A 96 -0.16 -9.52 -14.30
N SER A 97 1.03 -9.92 -13.85
CA SER A 97 2.27 -9.92 -14.64
C SER A 97 2.67 -11.31 -15.13
N GLU A 98 1.90 -12.37 -14.80
CA GLU A 98 2.16 -13.71 -15.32
C GLU A 98 1.96 -13.77 -16.83
N THR A 99 2.86 -14.50 -17.48
CA THR A 99 2.83 -14.79 -18.92
C THR A 99 3.18 -16.26 -19.17
N LYS A 100 3.09 -16.74 -20.41
CA LYS A 100 3.55 -18.09 -20.75
C LYS A 100 5.03 -18.35 -20.43
N LYS A 101 5.86 -17.29 -20.26
CA LYS A 101 7.31 -17.39 -19.99
C LYS A 101 7.67 -17.03 -18.55
N MET A 102 6.76 -16.45 -17.81
CA MET A 102 7.02 -15.87 -16.49
C MET A 102 5.84 -16.21 -15.54
N ASP A 103 6.07 -17.15 -14.66
CA ASP A 103 5.14 -17.54 -13.59
C ASP A 103 5.29 -16.62 -12.37
N SER A 104 4.44 -16.82 -11.34
CA SER A 104 4.50 -16.03 -10.09
C SER A 104 5.88 -16.03 -9.45
N ARG A 105 6.65 -17.12 -9.55
CA ARG A 105 7.98 -17.22 -8.97
C ARG A 105 8.93 -16.21 -9.62
N LYS A 106 9.03 -16.24 -10.94
CA LYS A 106 9.88 -15.29 -11.70
C LYS A 106 9.44 -13.84 -11.52
N VAL A 107 8.13 -13.62 -11.46
CA VAL A 107 7.55 -12.30 -11.21
C VAL A 107 8.02 -11.77 -9.85
N ILE A 108 7.89 -12.56 -8.78
CA ILE A 108 8.30 -12.19 -7.42
C ILE A 108 9.81 -11.96 -7.34
N GLU A 109 10.61 -12.88 -7.91
CA GLU A 109 12.08 -12.77 -7.94
C GLU A 109 12.55 -11.50 -8.68
N ALA A 110 11.87 -11.13 -9.76
CA ALA A 110 12.21 -9.92 -10.51
C ALA A 110 11.97 -8.64 -9.67
N VAL A 111 10.86 -8.57 -8.95
CA VAL A 111 10.57 -7.44 -8.04
C VAL A 111 11.58 -7.40 -6.89
N ILE A 112 11.85 -8.54 -6.23
CA ILE A 112 12.85 -8.63 -5.14
C ILE A 112 14.23 -8.15 -5.65
N ARG A 113 14.64 -8.56 -6.84
CA ARG A 113 15.93 -8.13 -7.44
C ARG A 113 16.03 -6.60 -7.57
N GLY A 114 14.96 -5.94 -8.02
CA GLY A 114 14.91 -4.47 -8.10
C GLY A 114 14.92 -3.80 -6.73
N MET A 115 14.16 -4.35 -5.77
CA MET A 115 14.14 -3.86 -4.38
C MET A 115 15.52 -4.00 -3.71
N GLU A 116 16.20 -5.13 -3.86
CA GLU A 116 17.55 -5.35 -3.32
C GLU A 116 18.58 -4.36 -3.89
N GLN A 117 18.50 -4.10 -5.20
CA GLN A 117 19.37 -3.10 -5.82
C GLN A 117 19.08 -1.70 -5.26
N GLY A 118 17.80 -1.32 -5.15
CA GLY A 118 17.42 -0.03 -4.56
C GLY A 118 17.83 0.09 -3.10
N LYS A 119 17.66 -0.98 -2.28
CA LYS A 119 18.15 -1.01 -0.90
C LYS A 119 19.65 -0.76 -0.82
N LYS A 120 20.43 -1.42 -1.70
CA LYS A 120 21.89 -1.25 -1.76
C LYS A 120 22.29 0.18 -2.10
N ASP A 121 21.61 0.81 -3.05
CA ASP A 121 22.00 2.11 -3.59
C ASP A 121 21.47 3.28 -2.73
N PHE A 122 20.30 3.13 -2.11
CA PHE A 122 19.60 4.20 -1.37
C PHE A 122 19.55 3.97 0.15
N GLY A 123 19.84 2.78 0.64
CA GLY A 123 19.80 2.45 2.07
C GLY A 123 18.38 2.29 2.65
N ILE A 124 17.36 2.21 1.80
CA ILE A 124 15.96 2.02 2.20
C ILE A 124 15.74 0.55 2.54
N GLU A 125 15.27 0.26 3.76
CA GLU A 125 14.81 -1.07 4.12
C GLU A 125 13.44 -1.32 3.48
N TYR A 126 13.16 -2.57 3.07
CA TYR A 126 11.93 -2.87 2.35
C TYR A 126 11.31 -4.21 2.72
N GLY A 127 10.04 -4.36 2.39
CA GLY A 127 9.30 -5.61 2.28
C GLY A 127 8.42 -5.62 1.04
N VAL A 128 8.24 -6.79 0.42
CA VAL A 128 7.31 -6.98 -0.69
C VAL A 128 6.03 -7.63 -0.17
N ILE A 129 4.88 -7.06 -0.49
CA ILE A 129 3.56 -7.61 -0.22
C ILE A 129 2.96 -8.12 -1.53
N VAL A 130 2.52 -9.38 -1.56
CA VAL A 130 1.86 -9.95 -2.74
C VAL A 130 0.35 -9.85 -2.61
N CYS A 131 -0.32 -9.24 -3.60
CA CYS A 131 -1.76 -9.07 -3.59
C CYS A 131 -2.45 -10.27 -4.26
N ALA A 132 -3.30 -10.97 -3.51
CA ALA A 132 -4.40 -11.72 -4.09
C ALA A 132 -5.42 -10.73 -4.66
N MET A 133 -6.05 -11.10 -5.77
CA MET A 133 -7.02 -10.24 -6.44
C MET A 133 -8.43 -10.78 -6.32
N ARG A 134 -9.39 -9.95 -5.93
CA ARG A 134 -10.77 -10.33 -5.67
C ARG A 134 -11.49 -10.95 -6.88
N HIS A 135 -11.06 -10.60 -8.10
CA HIS A 135 -11.64 -11.12 -9.35
C HIS A 135 -10.93 -12.39 -9.87
N HIS A 136 -9.86 -12.87 -9.20
CA HIS A 136 -9.20 -14.11 -9.56
C HIS A 136 -9.78 -15.30 -8.78
N SER A 137 -9.56 -16.51 -9.30
CA SER A 137 -10.01 -17.73 -8.64
C SER A 137 -9.30 -17.93 -7.28
N ALA A 138 -9.97 -18.62 -6.36
CA ALA A 138 -9.38 -19.00 -5.08
C ALA A 138 -8.12 -19.87 -5.28
N GLU A 139 -8.14 -20.74 -6.30
CA GLU A 139 -7.02 -21.61 -6.64
C GLU A 139 -5.79 -20.82 -7.10
N ASP A 140 -5.95 -19.86 -8.03
CA ASP A 140 -4.85 -19.03 -8.52
C ASP A 140 -4.27 -18.14 -7.42
N ASN A 141 -5.14 -17.49 -6.64
CA ASN A 141 -4.72 -16.68 -5.50
C ASN A 141 -3.93 -17.52 -4.48
N MET A 142 -4.41 -18.72 -4.13
CA MET A 142 -3.71 -19.58 -3.18
C MET A 142 -2.40 -20.13 -3.75
N ARG A 143 -2.35 -20.47 -5.04
CA ARG A 143 -1.11 -20.88 -5.74
C ARG A 143 -0.06 -19.78 -5.65
N MET A 144 -0.44 -18.55 -5.94
CA MET A 144 0.45 -17.38 -5.87
C MET A 144 0.93 -17.13 -4.43
N ILE A 145 0.03 -17.15 -3.43
CA ILE A 145 0.40 -16.95 -2.03
C ILE A 145 1.37 -18.04 -1.54
N LYS A 146 1.14 -19.31 -1.91
CA LYS A 146 2.06 -20.40 -1.57
C LYS A 146 3.44 -20.20 -2.17
N THR A 147 3.51 -19.76 -3.42
CA THR A 147 4.78 -19.40 -4.06
C THR A 147 5.48 -18.25 -3.32
N ALA A 148 4.74 -17.18 -2.99
CA ALA A 148 5.28 -16.04 -2.27
C ALA A 148 5.77 -16.40 -0.86
N ARG A 149 5.08 -17.36 -0.20
CA ARG A 149 5.48 -17.84 1.14
C ARG A 149 6.91 -18.41 1.18
N GLU A 150 7.40 -18.96 0.08
CA GLU A 150 8.77 -19.47 -0.02
C GLU A 150 9.82 -18.35 0.12
N TYR A 151 9.45 -17.11 -0.14
CA TYR A 151 10.29 -15.91 -0.05
C TYR A 151 10.05 -15.09 1.23
N LEU A 152 9.20 -15.58 2.16
CA LEU A 152 8.97 -14.86 3.42
C LEU A 152 10.28 -14.71 4.21
N GLY A 153 10.63 -13.46 4.55
CA GLY A 153 11.89 -13.10 5.18
C GLY A 153 13.08 -13.00 4.21
N SER A 154 12.84 -13.27 2.90
CA SER A 154 13.85 -13.15 1.82
C SER A 154 13.36 -12.20 0.73
N GLY A 155 12.78 -11.07 1.15
CA GLY A 155 12.21 -10.03 0.29
C GLY A 155 10.70 -9.90 0.43
N VAL A 156 9.95 -11.00 0.47
CA VAL A 156 8.50 -10.97 0.78
C VAL A 156 8.29 -10.86 2.29
N CYS A 157 7.35 -9.99 2.69
CA CYS A 157 6.99 -9.80 4.10
C CYS A 157 5.54 -10.16 4.44
N ALA A 158 4.61 -10.08 3.47
CA ALA A 158 3.19 -10.32 3.73
C ALA A 158 2.40 -10.61 2.44
N ALA A 159 1.14 -10.99 2.62
CA ALA A 159 0.11 -11.02 1.58
C ALA A 159 -0.90 -9.89 1.78
N ASP A 160 -1.71 -9.62 0.75
CA ASP A 160 -2.83 -8.67 0.76
C ASP A 160 -3.99 -9.22 -0.08
N LEU A 161 -5.16 -8.61 0.03
CA LEU A 161 -6.32 -8.82 -0.84
C LEU A 161 -6.74 -7.48 -1.42
N ALA A 162 -6.60 -7.30 -2.73
CA ALA A 162 -6.93 -6.06 -3.42
C ALA A 162 -7.99 -6.27 -4.52
N GLY A 163 -8.48 -5.17 -5.09
CA GLY A 163 -9.47 -5.17 -6.17
C GLY A 163 -10.87 -4.77 -5.71
N ALA A 164 -11.89 -5.03 -6.54
CA ALA A 164 -13.25 -4.50 -6.41
C ALA A 164 -14.00 -5.03 -5.15
N GLU A 165 -13.74 -4.42 -4.00
CA GLU A 165 -14.35 -4.81 -2.71
C GLU A 165 -15.88 -4.77 -2.73
N ALA A 166 -16.48 -3.82 -3.46
CA ALA A 166 -17.92 -3.70 -3.55
C ALA A 166 -18.59 -4.89 -4.27
N LEU A 167 -17.87 -5.58 -5.15
CA LEU A 167 -18.38 -6.73 -5.91
C LEU A 167 -18.05 -8.08 -5.24
N TYR A 168 -16.95 -8.15 -4.50
CA TYR A 168 -16.42 -9.38 -3.91
C TYR A 168 -16.11 -9.13 -2.42
N PRO A 169 -17.05 -9.40 -1.51
CA PRO A 169 -16.89 -9.13 -0.08
C PRO A 169 -15.82 -10.05 0.55
N MET A 170 -15.28 -9.61 1.71
CA MET A 170 -14.25 -10.37 2.43
C MET A 170 -14.71 -11.80 2.81
N SER A 171 -16.00 -12.00 3.03
CA SER A 171 -16.57 -13.32 3.37
C SER A 171 -16.25 -14.42 2.35
N GLU A 172 -16.01 -14.08 1.08
CA GLU A 172 -15.64 -15.02 0.01
C GLU A 172 -14.17 -15.45 0.09
N PHE A 173 -13.34 -14.75 0.87
CA PHE A 173 -11.89 -14.97 0.96
C PHE A 173 -11.43 -15.49 2.33
N MET A 174 -12.37 -15.76 3.24
CA MET A 174 -12.06 -16.23 4.60
C MET A 174 -11.20 -17.50 4.61
N ASP A 175 -11.49 -18.45 3.72
CA ASP A 175 -10.74 -19.70 3.63
C ASP A 175 -9.31 -19.48 3.14
N ILE A 176 -9.11 -18.61 2.15
CA ILE A 176 -7.77 -18.26 1.63
C ILE A 176 -6.91 -17.69 2.76
N PHE A 177 -7.43 -16.71 3.51
CA PHE A 177 -6.63 -16.06 4.56
C PHE A 177 -6.54 -16.87 5.85
N THR A 178 -7.48 -17.78 6.10
CA THR A 178 -7.33 -18.80 7.15
C THR A 178 -6.15 -19.73 6.84
N GLU A 179 -6.04 -20.22 5.60
CA GLU A 179 -4.89 -21.04 5.17
C GLU A 179 -3.59 -20.23 5.12
N THR A 180 -3.61 -18.98 4.67
CA THR A 180 -2.46 -18.07 4.69
C THR A 180 -1.92 -17.90 6.11
N LYS A 181 -2.80 -17.71 7.09
CA LYS A 181 -2.44 -17.63 8.51
C LYS A 181 -1.81 -18.93 9.01
N LYS A 182 -2.38 -20.09 8.65
CA LYS A 182 -1.83 -21.40 9.04
C LYS A 182 -0.42 -21.64 8.50
N MET A 183 -0.10 -21.08 7.32
CA MET A 183 1.24 -21.12 6.76
C MET A 183 2.22 -20.15 7.48
N GLY A 184 1.77 -19.40 8.47
CA GLY A 184 2.59 -18.40 9.17
C GLY A 184 2.96 -17.21 8.30
N MET A 185 2.19 -16.89 7.26
CA MET A 185 2.40 -15.69 6.43
C MET A 185 1.57 -14.55 6.98
N PRO A 186 2.18 -13.40 7.35
CA PRO A 186 1.45 -12.21 7.74
C PRO A 186 0.62 -11.65 6.57
N PHE A 187 -0.42 -10.86 6.88
CA PHE A 187 -1.18 -10.18 5.84
C PHE A 187 -1.83 -8.89 6.33
N THR A 188 -1.97 -7.96 5.41
CA THR A 188 -2.86 -6.82 5.45
C THR A 188 -4.04 -7.09 4.52
N LEU A 189 -5.16 -6.38 4.65
CA LEU A 189 -6.31 -6.59 3.76
C LEU A 189 -6.95 -5.24 3.43
N HIS A 190 -7.15 -4.93 2.13
CA HIS A 190 -8.02 -3.83 1.74
C HIS A 190 -9.43 -4.14 2.24
N ALA A 191 -9.93 -3.32 3.15
CA ALA A 191 -11.25 -3.51 3.72
C ALA A 191 -11.88 -2.19 4.15
N GLY A 192 -13.16 -2.03 3.82
CA GLY A 192 -13.92 -0.83 4.17
C GLY A 192 -13.56 0.40 3.35
N GLU A 193 -12.95 0.26 2.20
CA GLU A 193 -12.78 1.33 1.23
C GLU A 193 -14.12 1.67 0.55
N CYS A 194 -14.89 0.66 0.22
CA CYS A 194 -16.18 0.80 -0.48
C CYS A 194 -17.40 0.92 0.44
N GLY A 195 -17.20 1.27 1.72
CA GLY A 195 -18.31 1.54 2.65
C GLY A 195 -18.96 0.31 3.28
N ASN A 196 -18.38 -0.91 3.16
CA ASN A 196 -18.88 -2.11 3.82
C ASN A 196 -18.10 -2.41 5.12
N PRO A 197 -18.65 -2.06 6.31
CA PRO A 197 -17.96 -2.28 7.57
C PRO A 197 -17.79 -3.76 7.93
N GLN A 198 -18.59 -4.67 7.38
CA GLN A 198 -18.47 -6.11 7.63
C GLN A 198 -17.13 -6.66 7.10
N ASN A 199 -16.63 -6.15 5.97
CA ASN A 199 -15.33 -6.54 5.44
C ASN A 199 -14.19 -6.28 6.42
N ILE A 200 -14.26 -5.18 7.19
CA ILE A 200 -13.28 -4.87 8.25
C ILE A 200 -13.37 -5.87 9.40
N ILE A 201 -14.60 -6.18 9.85
CA ILE A 201 -14.84 -7.14 10.92
C ILE A 201 -14.28 -8.51 10.53
N ASP A 202 -14.59 -8.97 9.32
CA ASP A 202 -14.14 -10.26 8.79
C ASP A 202 -12.61 -10.31 8.66
N SER A 203 -12.00 -9.21 8.19
CA SER A 203 -10.53 -9.08 8.08
C SER A 203 -9.84 -9.16 9.43
N ILE A 204 -10.38 -8.49 10.47
CA ILE A 204 -9.85 -8.57 11.83
C ILE A 204 -10.01 -9.98 12.39
N ASN A 205 -11.18 -10.61 12.19
CA ASN A 205 -11.48 -11.93 12.71
C ASN A 205 -10.60 -13.03 12.10
N VAL A 206 -10.27 -12.94 10.81
CA VAL A 206 -9.36 -13.90 10.17
C VAL A 206 -7.91 -13.71 10.61
N GLY A 207 -7.57 -12.53 11.15
CA GLY A 207 -6.30 -12.23 11.78
C GLY A 207 -5.39 -11.32 10.97
N ALA A 208 -5.94 -10.40 10.19
CA ALA A 208 -5.15 -9.37 9.53
C ALA A 208 -4.33 -8.56 10.56
N GLY A 209 -3.06 -8.31 10.26
CA GLY A 209 -2.21 -7.44 11.07
C GLY A 209 -2.48 -5.96 10.82
N ARG A 210 -2.98 -5.63 9.64
CA ARG A 210 -3.38 -4.28 9.23
C ARG A 210 -4.62 -4.33 8.34
N ILE A 211 -5.28 -3.16 8.23
CA ILE A 211 -6.43 -2.92 7.37
C ILE A 211 -6.06 -1.79 6.40
N GLY A 212 -6.10 -2.06 5.11
CA GLY A 212 -6.00 -1.04 4.07
C GLY A 212 -7.24 -0.15 4.05
N HIS A 213 -7.06 1.15 4.05
CA HIS A 213 -8.06 2.23 4.07
C HIS A 213 -8.90 2.29 5.36
N GLY A 214 -9.77 1.32 5.62
CA GLY A 214 -10.58 1.26 6.85
C GLY A 214 -11.69 2.32 6.96
N ILE A 215 -12.03 3.02 5.89
CA ILE A 215 -12.94 4.19 5.88
C ILE A 215 -14.33 3.87 6.45
N ALA A 216 -14.83 2.66 6.22
CA ALA A 216 -16.15 2.22 6.69
C ALA A 216 -16.27 2.11 8.22
N MET A 217 -15.19 2.30 8.99
CA MET A 217 -15.26 2.45 10.45
C MET A 217 -15.75 3.84 10.89
N ARG A 218 -15.83 4.80 9.96
CA ARG A 218 -16.29 6.17 10.27
C ARG A 218 -17.64 6.15 10.96
N GLY A 219 -17.77 6.85 12.10
CA GLY A 219 -18.99 6.92 12.89
C GLY A 219 -19.38 5.63 13.62
N ASN A 220 -18.60 4.54 13.48
CA ASN A 220 -18.91 3.25 14.09
C ASN A 220 -17.93 2.91 15.22
N GLN A 221 -18.24 3.36 16.43
CA GLN A 221 -17.39 3.17 17.60
C GLN A 221 -17.16 1.69 17.97
N GLU A 222 -18.09 0.79 17.66
CA GLU A 222 -17.93 -0.63 17.99
C GLU A 222 -16.86 -1.28 17.12
N ILE A 223 -16.81 -0.97 15.82
CA ILE A 223 -15.75 -1.48 14.93
C ILE A 223 -14.42 -0.83 15.29
N GLN A 224 -14.39 0.46 15.62
CA GLN A 224 -13.17 1.13 16.08
C GLN A 224 -12.62 0.50 17.38
N LYS A 225 -13.50 0.17 18.35
CA LYS A 225 -13.10 -0.55 19.55
C LYS A 225 -12.57 -1.96 19.24
N LEU A 226 -13.19 -2.67 18.28
CA LEU A 226 -12.72 -3.97 17.82
C LEU A 226 -11.31 -3.86 17.22
N ALA A 227 -11.10 -2.93 16.29
CA ALA A 227 -9.80 -2.68 15.66
C ALA A 227 -8.72 -2.30 16.69
N LYS A 228 -9.06 -1.41 17.63
CA LYS A 228 -8.16 -1.02 18.71
C LYS A 228 -7.80 -2.19 19.63
N LYS A 229 -8.79 -3.02 20.02
CA LYS A 229 -8.58 -4.20 20.86
C LYS A 229 -7.71 -5.24 20.17
N ALA A 230 -7.92 -5.45 18.87
CA ALA A 230 -7.10 -6.34 18.05
C ALA A 230 -5.68 -5.81 17.81
N GLY A 231 -5.46 -4.50 18.00
CA GLY A 231 -4.16 -3.84 17.81
C GLY A 231 -3.74 -3.72 16.35
N VAL A 232 -4.69 -3.86 15.40
CA VAL A 232 -4.42 -3.76 13.96
C VAL A 232 -4.02 -2.35 13.54
N GLY A 233 -3.10 -2.24 12.58
CA GLY A 233 -2.77 -0.97 11.93
C GLY A 233 -3.83 -0.56 10.92
N ILE A 234 -4.03 0.75 10.73
CA ILE A 234 -4.93 1.30 9.73
C ILE A 234 -4.10 2.10 8.73
N GLU A 235 -4.06 1.62 7.49
CA GLU A 235 -3.27 2.20 6.39
C GLU A 235 -4.13 3.22 5.64
N MET A 236 -4.17 4.47 6.12
CA MET A 236 -4.97 5.51 5.50
C MET A 236 -4.27 6.12 4.28
N CYS A 237 -5.02 6.30 3.18
CA CYS A 237 -4.56 6.84 1.90
C CYS A 237 -5.40 8.07 1.50
N PRO A 238 -5.15 9.24 2.11
CA PRO A 238 -6.06 10.39 2.06
C PRO A 238 -6.42 10.86 0.65
N ILE A 239 -5.42 11.11 -0.19
CA ILE A 239 -5.64 11.65 -1.56
C ILE A 239 -6.33 10.60 -2.43
N SER A 240 -5.87 9.34 -2.40
CA SER A 240 -6.49 8.25 -3.15
C SER A 240 -7.96 8.08 -2.77
N ASN A 241 -8.30 8.04 -1.47
CA ASN A 241 -9.68 7.86 -1.01
C ASN A 241 -10.62 9.00 -1.44
N LEU A 242 -10.11 10.21 -1.60
CA LEU A 242 -10.90 11.32 -2.18
C LEU A 242 -11.09 11.14 -3.69
N GLN A 243 -10.08 10.69 -4.41
CA GLN A 243 -10.12 10.49 -5.86
C GLN A 243 -10.98 9.28 -6.25
N THR A 244 -10.89 8.18 -5.53
CA THR A 244 -11.73 6.98 -5.74
C THR A 244 -13.17 7.15 -5.25
N LYS A 245 -13.50 8.29 -4.60
CA LYS A 245 -14.81 8.57 -4.00
C LYS A 245 -15.19 7.62 -2.86
N SER A 246 -14.20 7.06 -2.17
CA SER A 246 -14.43 6.33 -0.91
C SER A 246 -15.02 7.23 0.17
N VAL A 247 -14.78 8.54 0.05
CA VAL A 247 -15.47 9.63 0.75
C VAL A 247 -15.89 10.72 -0.24
N ASN A 248 -17.02 11.39 0.00
CA ASN A 248 -17.51 12.42 -0.93
C ASN A 248 -16.79 13.76 -0.79
N SER A 249 -16.18 14.02 0.36
CA SER A 249 -15.49 15.28 0.64
C SER A 249 -14.38 15.10 1.68
N MET A 250 -13.47 16.08 1.72
CA MET A 250 -12.43 16.14 2.76
C MET A 250 -13.01 16.16 4.18
N ALA A 251 -14.17 16.80 4.39
CA ALA A 251 -14.81 16.87 5.70
C ALA A 251 -15.31 15.50 6.20
N GLU A 252 -15.54 14.57 5.29
CA GLU A 252 -15.99 13.22 5.64
C GLU A 252 -14.85 12.25 5.92
N TYR A 253 -13.59 12.62 5.60
CA TYR A 253 -12.46 11.75 5.79
C TYR A 253 -12.12 11.57 7.27
N PRO A 254 -12.08 10.35 7.83
CA PRO A 254 -12.12 10.12 9.28
C PRO A 254 -10.77 10.25 9.99
N MET A 255 -9.80 10.99 9.43
CA MET A 255 -8.45 11.11 9.98
C MET A 255 -8.44 11.53 11.45
N ARG A 256 -9.14 12.62 11.79
CA ARG A 256 -9.21 13.12 13.18
C ARG A 256 -9.91 12.13 14.09
N GLU A 257 -11.06 11.60 13.64
CA GLU A 257 -11.86 10.63 14.38
C GLU A 257 -11.03 9.40 14.77
N PHE A 258 -10.28 8.82 13.82
CA PHE A 258 -9.49 7.62 14.07
C PHE A 258 -8.30 7.87 14.99
N LEU A 259 -7.65 9.03 14.87
CA LEU A 259 -6.57 9.42 15.78
C LEU A 259 -7.08 9.65 17.21
N ASP A 260 -8.23 10.28 17.37
CA ASP A 260 -8.85 10.56 18.69
C ASP A 260 -9.38 9.27 19.33
N ALA A 261 -9.88 8.32 18.54
CA ALA A 261 -10.22 6.97 19.01
C ALA A 261 -8.99 6.16 19.46
N GLY A 262 -7.79 6.61 19.14
CA GLY A 262 -6.53 5.96 19.49
C GLY A 262 -6.25 4.72 18.66
N LEU A 263 -6.68 4.70 17.40
CA LEU A 263 -6.33 3.68 16.41
C LEU A 263 -4.86 3.84 15.98
N LYS A 264 -4.23 2.75 15.57
CA LYS A 264 -2.86 2.76 15.03
C LYS A 264 -2.87 3.20 13.56
N VAL A 265 -3.14 4.47 13.32
CA VAL A 265 -3.17 5.06 11.97
C VAL A 265 -1.76 5.27 11.44
N SER A 266 -1.53 4.92 10.17
CA SER A 266 -0.44 5.39 9.32
C SER A 266 -0.98 6.14 8.10
N VAL A 267 -0.19 7.03 7.51
CA VAL A 267 -0.49 7.75 6.26
C VAL A 267 0.35 7.16 5.15
N ASN A 268 -0.26 6.89 4.00
CA ASN A 268 0.34 6.16 2.89
C ASN A 268 -0.11 6.75 1.56
N THR A 269 0.61 6.39 0.48
CA THR A 269 0.40 6.97 -0.86
C THR A 269 -0.57 6.19 -1.74
N ASP A 270 -0.76 4.91 -1.47
CA ASP A 270 -1.52 3.98 -2.33
C ASP A 270 -0.92 3.89 -3.74
N ASN A 271 -1.17 4.87 -4.60
CA ASN A 271 -0.75 4.91 -6.01
C ASN A 271 -0.10 6.25 -6.35
N ARG A 272 1.21 6.37 -6.19
CA ARG A 272 1.96 7.65 -6.28
C ARG A 272 1.76 8.36 -7.61
N THR A 273 1.85 7.63 -8.71
CA THR A 273 1.73 8.18 -10.07
C THR A 273 0.28 8.43 -10.45
N VAL A 274 -0.59 7.46 -10.20
CA VAL A 274 -2.02 7.59 -10.52
C VAL A 274 -2.66 8.74 -9.73
N SER A 275 -2.36 8.82 -8.44
CA SER A 275 -2.87 9.89 -7.57
C SER A 275 -2.07 11.20 -7.63
N ASN A 276 -0.96 11.23 -8.39
CA ASN A 276 -0.04 12.37 -8.46
C ASN A 276 0.41 12.85 -7.07
N THR A 277 0.76 11.90 -6.20
CA THR A 277 1.11 12.16 -4.79
C THR A 277 2.50 11.64 -4.42
N SER A 278 2.93 11.95 -3.21
CA SER A 278 4.09 11.42 -2.52
C SER A 278 3.80 11.37 -1.03
N LEU A 279 4.56 10.61 -0.26
CA LEU A 279 4.31 10.52 1.19
C LEU A 279 4.46 11.88 1.89
N THR A 280 5.36 12.73 1.40
CA THR A 280 5.50 14.12 1.86
C THR A 280 4.23 14.92 1.59
N LYS A 281 3.65 14.80 0.38
CA LYS A 281 2.38 15.48 0.03
C LYS A 281 1.21 14.98 0.86
N GLU A 282 1.13 13.67 1.10
CA GLU A 282 0.08 13.08 1.95
C GLU A 282 0.15 13.62 3.39
N LEU A 283 1.36 13.68 3.97
CA LEU A 283 1.57 14.22 5.31
C LEU A 283 1.25 15.72 5.37
N GLU A 284 1.67 16.49 4.36
CA GLU A 284 1.30 17.90 4.24
C GLU A 284 -0.21 18.09 4.10
N PHE A 285 -0.85 17.24 3.29
CA PHE A 285 -2.29 17.26 3.08
C PHE A 285 -3.07 17.03 4.39
N VAL A 286 -2.70 16.02 5.17
CA VAL A 286 -3.40 15.75 6.44
C VAL A 286 -3.13 16.84 7.49
N GLN A 287 -1.94 17.42 7.49
CA GLN A 287 -1.60 18.51 8.40
C GLN A 287 -2.42 19.76 8.11
N ASN A 288 -2.55 20.13 6.84
CA ASN A 288 -3.25 21.34 6.41
C ASN A 288 -4.79 21.22 6.53
N ASN A 289 -5.35 20.04 6.30
CA ASN A 289 -6.79 19.86 6.21
C ASN A 289 -7.44 19.29 7.48
N TYR A 290 -6.69 18.58 8.33
CA TYR A 290 -7.26 17.92 9.52
C TYR A 290 -6.63 18.42 10.83
N GLY A 291 -5.85 19.50 10.79
CA GLY A 291 -5.22 20.09 11.97
C GLY A 291 -4.29 19.13 12.70
N ILE A 292 -3.59 18.27 11.95
CA ILE A 292 -2.66 17.29 12.50
C ILE A 292 -1.42 18.02 13.01
N ARG A 293 -1.10 17.82 14.31
CA ARG A 293 0.07 18.42 14.95
C ARG A 293 1.34 17.63 14.65
N ASP A 294 2.47 18.26 14.85
CA ASP A 294 3.78 17.63 14.58
C ASP A 294 3.97 16.35 15.39
N GLU A 295 3.56 16.33 16.67
CA GLU A 295 3.63 15.14 17.52
C GLU A 295 2.73 13.99 17.02
N GLU A 296 1.64 14.33 16.34
CA GLU A 296 0.74 13.34 15.77
C GLU A 296 1.32 12.74 14.49
N ILE A 297 2.08 13.50 13.69
CA ILE A 297 2.88 12.97 12.58
C ILE A 297 3.87 11.92 13.09
N PHE A 298 4.65 12.24 14.13
CA PHE A 298 5.57 11.28 14.75
C PHE A 298 4.85 10.05 15.32
N ARG A 299 3.68 10.23 15.93
CA ARG A 299 2.87 9.11 16.41
C ARG A 299 2.41 8.20 15.27
N MET A 300 1.98 8.76 14.13
CA MET A 300 1.60 7.97 12.96
C MET A 300 2.78 7.19 12.37
N MET A 301 3.98 7.79 12.32
CA MET A 301 5.20 7.08 11.91
C MET A 301 5.55 5.96 12.88
N LYS A 302 5.42 6.19 14.19
CA LYS A 302 5.62 5.14 15.18
C LYS A 302 4.60 4.01 15.03
N ASN A 303 3.34 4.32 14.79
CA ASN A 303 2.31 3.32 14.49
C ASN A 303 2.68 2.48 13.25
N ALA A 304 3.21 3.15 12.20
CA ALA A 304 3.67 2.46 11.00
C ALA A 304 4.80 1.46 11.32
N ILE A 305 5.81 1.88 12.08
CA ILE A 305 6.91 0.97 12.51
C ILE A 305 6.36 -0.19 13.34
N ASP A 306 5.52 0.11 14.34
CA ASP A 306 4.97 -0.90 15.25
C ASP A 306 4.19 -1.99 14.49
N THR A 307 3.51 -1.62 13.39
CA THR A 307 2.67 -2.52 12.59
C THR A 307 3.32 -3.02 11.30
N ALA A 308 4.56 -2.60 11.00
CA ALA A 308 5.31 -3.09 9.84
C ALA A 308 5.61 -4.59 9.95
N PHE A 309 5.56 -5.29 8.81
CA PHE A 309 5.87 -6.71 8.69
C PHE A 309 7.37 -6.93 8.51
N THR A 310 8.13 -6.57 9.52
CA THR A 310 9.60 -6.68 9.52
C THR A 310 10.12 -7.07 10.90
N ASP A 311 11.40 -7.45 10.95
CA ASP A 311 12.07 -7.87 12.17
C ASP A 311 12.27 -6.72 13.17
N ASP A 312 12.33 -7.05 14.45
CA ASP A 312 12.54 -6.08 15.53
C ASP A 312 13.83 -5.27 15.37
N SER A 313 14.88 -5.89 14.81
CA SER A 313 16.16 -5.20 14.54
C SER A 313 15.99 -4.05 13.52
N ILE A 314 15.17 -4.25 12.49
CA ILE A 314 14.86 -3.21 11.50
C ILE A 314 13.97 -2.14 12.15
N LYS A 315 12.94 -2.54 12.92
CA LYS A 315 12.10 -1.60 13.67
C LYS A 315 12.92 -0.71 14.60
N GLU A 316 13.86 -1.29 15.34
CA GLU A 316 14.77 -0.52 16.22
C GLU A 316 15.69 0.44 15.44
N LYS A 317 16.21 0.00 14.27
CA LYS A 317 17.01 0.85 13.38
C LYS A 317 16.22 2.08 12.94
N ILE A 318 14.98 1.87 12.46
CA ILE A 318 14.11 2.95 11.98
C ILE A 318 13.69 3.87 13.14
N CYS A 319 13.35 3.32 14.30
CA CYS A 319 13.02 4.10 15.50
C CYS A 319 14.16 5.05 15.94
N LYS A 320 15.41 4.66 15.71
CA LYS A 320 16.57 5.53 15.99
C LYS A 320 16.69 6.70 15.02
N MET A 321 16.20 6.54 13.78
CA MET A 321 16.19 7.61 12.77
C MET A 321 15.12 8.68 13.05
N LEU A 322 14.06 8.33 13.80
CA LEU A 322 12.98 9.24 14.17
C LEU A 322 13.26 10.08 15.43
N LYS A 323 14.39 9.86 16.08
CA LYS A 323 14.82 10.63 17.27
C LYS A 323 15.66 11.83 16.88
#